data_c262dcb24a72b74a3b2634ced51e00f6
#
_entry.id   c262dcb24a72b74a3b2634ced51e00f6
#
_cell.length_a   1.000
_cell.length_b   1.000
_cell.length_c   1.000
_cell.angle_alpha   90.00
_cell.angle_beta   90.00
_cell.angle_gamma   90.00
#
_symmetry.space_group_name_H-M   'P 1'
#
loop_
_entity.id
_entity.type
_entity.pdbx_description
1 polymer ?
#
loop_
_entity_poly.entity_id
_entity_poly.type
_entity_poly.pdbx_seq_one_letter_code
_entity_poly.pdbx_strand_id
1 'polypeptide(L)'
;MIALARKTLFHEWRRFLPAILAIGFSGVLLTVQAALVLGIFGSAAVYVSSSSADLWAGYPGTQSVNFGRTISPDVEMRLRMDPDVTDVEPYIWVEGDWHGTHEKSGGVSVFVSGINPGRQGMMFSSLLSSGLRQRLEEPNAVIVDRSELNQLGVSLDQSAWINGHRVHVVAAIAGLRGLGGVNVLASLDTARLLQGDDNPGSGPTYYVAKVRKPSHVEAAQARLVANPSFGPFEVWTAKQFAWRSQLYWMFDTGAGVAVLFMAGIVCLVGAVITSQSLMAMVAASAREYAVLNALGASFRSLCQVVLEQSCWVGGLGLLVTGLTSTVLLSVAARHDVPVAMNTPIALICAALVLGLALVSGLIAMRGLLRADPALLLR
;
A
#
# COMPACT_ATOMS: atom_id res chain seq x y z
N MET A 1 14.27 7.30 41.28
CA MET A 1 14.51 6.01 40.60
C MET A 1 14.83 6.15 39.12
N ILE A 2 14.30 7.14 38.41
CA ILE A 2 14.58 7.44 36.98
C ILE A 2 16.09 7.59 36.67
N ALA A 3 16.88 8.09 37.60
CA ALA A 3 18.30 8.25 37.40
C ALA A 3 19.12 6.93 37.43
N LEU A 4 18.57 5.87 38.01
CA LEU A 4 19.29 4.59 38.16
C LEU A 4 19.22 3.80 36.84
N ALA A 5 18.03 3.60 36.26
CA ALA A 5 17.84 2.85 35.04
C ALA A 5 18.64 3.48 33.88
N ARG A 6 18.64 4.81 33.75
CA ARG A 6 19.38 5.52 32.72
C ARG A 6 20.92 5.39 32.90
N LYS A 7 21.44 5.49 34.14
CA LYS A 7 22.88 5.34 34.41
C LYS A 7 23.35 3.92 34.13
N THR A 8 22.57 2.90 34.51
CA THR A 8 22.88 1.49 34.24
C THR A 8 22.92 1.22 32.75
N LEU A 9 21.94 1.75 31.99
CA LEU A 9 21.89 1.59 30.53
C LEU A 9 23.13 2.15 29.82
N PHE A 10 23.61 3.34 30.21
CA PHE A 10 24.78 3.95 29.58
C PHE A 10 26.09 3.30 30.03
N HIS A 11 26.17 2.80 31.27
CA HIS A 11 27.39 2.21 31.78
C HIS A 11 27.57 0.75 31.32
N GLU A 12 26.48 0.01 31.19
CA GLU A 12 26.44 -1.40 30.76
C GLU A 12 25.84 -1.61 29.39
N TRP A 13 25.96 -0.66 28.47
CA TRP A 13 25.30 -0.66 27.16
C TRP A 13 25.47 -1.98 26.38
N ARG A 14 26.63 -2.66 26.54
CA ARG A 14 26.90 -3.96 25.88
C ARG A 14 25.92 -5.06 26.28
N ARG A 15 25.34 -4.96 27.47
CA ARG A 15 24.37 -5.92 28.01
C ARG A 15 22.99 -5.70 27.41
N PHE A 16 22.63 -4.46 27.09
CA PHE A 16 21.34 -4.08 26.52
C PHE A 16 21.33 -4.15 24.99
N LEU A 17 22.50 -4.12 24.36
CA LEU A 17 22.65 -4.10 22.90
C LEU A 17 21.91 -5.25 22.20
N PRO A 18 22.00 -6.52 22.64
CA PRO A 18 21.27 -7.62 22.00
C PRO A 18 19.75 -7.41 22.03
N ALA A 19 19.21 -6.91 23.13
CA ALA A 19 17.77 -6.62 23.25
C ALA A 19 17.35 -5.44 22.36
N ILE A 20 18.17 -4.38 22.28
CA ILE A 20 17.92 -3.24 21.38
C ILE A 20 17.93 -3.70 19.92
N LEU A 21 18.90 -4.52 19.52
CA LEU A 21 19.00 -5.06 18.16
C LEU A 21 17.85 -6.02 17.85
N ALA A 22 17.43 -6.85 18.81
CA ALA A 22 16.32 -7.77 18.65
C ALA A 22 14.97 -7.02 18.42
N ILE A 23 14.72 -5.97 19.23
CA ILE A 23 13.53 -5.12 19.06
C ILE A 23 13.62 -4.34 17.75
N GLY A 24 14.81 -3.79 17.44
CA GLY A 24 15.06 -3.09 16.19
C GLY A 24 14.80 -3.98 14.98
N PHE A 25 15.31 -5.19 14.96
CA PHE A 25 15.10 -6.15 13.88
C PHE A 25 13.63 -6.55 13.74
N SER A 26 12.96 -6.87 14.85
CA SER A 26 11.52 -7.20 14.85
C SER A 26 10.69 -6.03 14.34
N GLY A 27 11.04 -4.81 14.75
CA GLY A 27 10.39 -3.58 14.28
C GLY A 27 10.60 -3.35 12.78
N VAL A 28 11.80 -3.59 12.26
CA VAL A 28 12.09 -3.49 10.81
C VAL A 28 11.24 -4.49 10.03
N LEU A 29 11.20 -5.76 10.46
CA LEU A 29 10.38 -6.77 9.82
C LEU A 29 8.90 -6.36 9.75
N LEU A 30 8.34 -5.90 10.87
CA LEU A 30 6.95 -5.45 10.94
C LEU A 30 6.70 -4.24 10.03
N THR A 31 7.58 -3.25 10.07
CA THR A 31 7.44 -2.01 9.29
C THR A 31 7.56 -2.27 7.79
N VAL A 32 8.54 -3.08 7.37
CA VAL A 32 8.72 -3.46 5.96
C VAL A 32 7.55 -4.28 5.46
N GLN A 33 7.06 -5.24 6.26
CA GLN A 33 5.88 -6.04 5.91
C GLN A 33 4.64 -5.16 5.75
N ALA A 34 4.41 -4.22 6.66
CA ALA A 34 3.30 -3.27 6.57
C ALA A 34 3.42 -2.39 5.31
N ALA A 35 4.61 -1.90 5.00
CA ALA A 35 4.86 -1.08 3.82
C ALA A 35 4.64 -1.84 2.50
N LEU A 36 5.03 -3.12 2.44
CA LEU A 36 4.78 -3.98 1.29
C LEU A 36 3.28 -4.26 1.10
N VAL A 37 2.57 -4.59 2.19
CA VAL A 37 1.11 -4.79 2.15
C VAL A 37 0.41 -3.55 1.61
N LEU A 38 0.74 -2.38 2.15
CA LEU A 38 0.15 -1.12 1.70
C LEU A 38 0.51 -0.76 0.27
N GLY A 39 1.74 -1.01 -0.15
CA GLY A 39 2.20 -0.75 -1.51
C GLY A 39 1.50 -1.65 -2.52
N ILE A 40 1.49 -2.96 -2.27
CA ILE A 40 0.86 -3.94 -3.16
C ILE A 40 -0.65 -3.70 -3.28
N PHE A 41 -1.37 -3.62 -2.16
CA PHE A 41 -2.83 -3.43 -2.22
C PHE A 41 -3.21 -1.98 -2.51
N GLY A 42 -2.34 -1.01 -2.24
CA GLY A 42 -2.49 0.38 -2.70
C GLY A 42 -2.53 0.49 -4.22
N SER A 43 -1.72 -0.33 -4.92
CA SER A 43 -1.69 -0.34 -6.39
C SER A 43 -3.00 -0.84 -7.03
N ALA A 44 -3.84 -1.60 -6.30
CA ALA A 44 -5.17 -1.98 -6.76
C ALA A 44 -6.12 -0.78 -6.99
N ALA A 45 -5.85 0.34 -6.32
CA ALA A 45 -6.62 1.57 -6.46
C ALA A 45 -5.91 2.64 -7.30
N VAL A 46 -4.79 2.32 -7.98
CA VAL A 46 -3.99 3.30 -8.73
C VAL A 46 -4.81 4.08 -9.75
N TYR A 47 -5.71 3.42 -10.44
CA TYR A 47 -6.60 4.04 -11.43
C TYR A 47 -7.46 5.16 -10.83
N VAL A 48 -7.96 4.92 -9.62
CA VAL A 48 -8.83 5.86 -8.90
C VAL A 48 -8.01 6.91 -8.14
N SER A 49 -6.98 6.47 -7.43
CA SER A 49 -6.17 7.35 -6.56
C SER A 49 -5.29 8.33 -7.35
N SER A 50 -4.93 8.00 -8.59
CA SER A 50 -4.18 8.88 -9.49
C SER A 50 -5.07 9.84 -10.30
N SER A 51 -6.40 9.69 -10.19
CA SER A 51 -7.38 10.56 -10.82
C SER A 51 -7.76 11.74 -9.94
N SER A 52 -8.14 12.86 -10.57
CA SER A 52 -8.75 14.00 -9.88
C SER A 52 -10.28 13.93 -9.85
N ALA A 53 -10.90 12.88 -10.39
CA ALA A 53 -12.35 12.68 -10.36
C ALA A 53 -12.86 12.44 -8.93
N ASP A 54 -14.06 12.92 -8.64
CA ASP A 54 -14.72 12.76 -7.34
C ASP A 54 -15.74 11.61 -7.36
N LEU A 55 -16.38 11.37 -8.53
CA LEU A 55 -17.36 10.31 -8.75
C LEU A 55 -16.93 9.39 -9.88
N TRP A 56 -17.30 8.13 -9.74
CA TRP A 56 -17.11 7.07 -10.72
C TRP A 56 -18.44 6.39 -10.99
N ALA A 57 -18.85 6.31 -12.24
CA ALA A 57 -20.02 5.57 -12.69
C ALA A 57 -19.56 4.36 -13.51
N GLY A 58 -20.04 3.19 -13.18
CA GLY A 58 -19.70 1.95 -13.84
C GLY A 58 -20.83 0.92 -13.76
N TYR A 59 -20.57 -0.29 -14.24
CA TYR A 59 -21.58 -1.36 -14.20
C TYR A 59 -21.85 -1.78 -12.74
N PRO A 60 -23.13 -2.03 -12.37
CA PRO A 60 -23.49 -2.38 -10.98
C PRO A 60 -22.76 -3.62 -10.50
N GLY A 61 -22.34 -3.59 -9.23
CA GLY A 61 -21.63 -4.71 -8.60
C GLY A 61 -20.16 -4.84 -8.98
N THR A 62 -19.58 -3.90 -9.74
CA THR A 62 -18.14 -3.89 -10.04
C THR A 62 -17.33 -3.72 -8.77
N GLN A 63 -16.41 -4.65 -8.53
CA GLN A 63 -15.61 -4.71 -7.28
C GLN A 63 -14.26 -4.02 -7.42
N SER A 64 -13.67 -4.03 -8.61
CA SER A 64 -12.41 -3.35 -8.91
C SER A 64 -12.46 -2.81 -10.34
N VAL A 65 -11.65 -1.79 -10.62
CA VAL A 65 -11.54 -1.16 -11.96
C VAL A 65 -11.28 -2.21 -13.05
N ASN A 66 -10.51 -3.23 -12.75
CA ASN A 66 -10.13 -4.29 -13.68
C ASN A 66 -11.31 -5.20 -14.13
N PHE A 67 -12.44 -5.13 -13.46
CA PHE A 67 -13.62 -5.95 -13.77
C PHE A 67 -14.79 -5.12 -14.27
N GLY A 68 -14.50 -3.91 -14.75
CA GLY A 68 -15.49 -3.05 -15.37
C GLY A 68 -16.10 -3.67 -16.62
N ARG A 69 -17.36 -3.41 -16.82
CA ARG A 69 -18.11 -3.73 -18.06
C ARG A 69 -18.53 -2.43 -18.70
N THR A 70 -18.70 -2.46 -20.00
CA THR A 70 -19.26 -1.33 -20.75
C THR A 70 -20.61 -0.90 -20.20
N ILE A 71 -20.81 0.40 -20.12
CA ILE A 71 -22.07 1.03 -19.74
C ILE A 71 -22.60 1.90 -20.87
N SER A 72 -23.92 2.19 -20.84
CA SER A 72 -24.56 3.00 -21.87
C SER A 72 -23.94 4.39 -21.97
N PRO A 73 -23.73 4.92 -23.19
CA PRO A 73 -23.32 6.31 -23.39
C PRO A 73 -24.26 7.33 -22.74
N ASP A 74 -25.55 6.99 -22.59
CA ASP A 74 -26.56 7.88 -21.99
C ASP A 74 -26.28 8.19 -20.51
N VAL A 75 -25.43 7.37 -19.83
CA VAL A 75 -24.99 7.63 -18.45
C VAL A 75 -24.23 8.95 -18.35
N GLU A 76 -23.49 9.34 -19.39
CA GLU A 76 -22.82 10.63 -19.44
C GLU A 76 -23.81 11.78 -19.31
N MET A 77 -24.90 11.74 -20.08
CA MET A 77 -25.95 12.73 -20.00
C MET A 77 -26.55 12.79 -18.58
N ARG A 78 -26.83 11.64 -18.00
CA ARG A 78 -27.38 11.57 -16.63
C ARG A 78 -26.46 12.23 -15.60
N LEU A 79 -25.15 12.03 -15.71
CA LEU A 79 -24.15 12.67 -14.83
C LEU A 79 -24.12 14.19 -15.04
N ARG A 80 -24.11 14.64 -16.31
CA ARG A 80 -24.09 16.07 -16.66
C ARG A 80 -25.36 16.84 -16.26
N MET A 81 -26.48 16.13 -16.06
CA MET A 81 -27.73 16.73 -15.58
C MET A 81 -27.71 17.08 -14.09
N ASP A 82 -26.76 16.57 -13.28
CA ASP A 82 -26.65 16.92 -11.87
C ASP A 82 -26.04 18.33 -11.71
N PRO A 83 -26.66 19.24 -10.94
CA PRO A 83 -26.23 20.63 -10.83
C PRO A 83 -24.87 20.82 -10.16
N ASP A 84 -24.40 19.84 -9.40
CA ASP A 84 -23.10 19.88 -8.73
C ASP A 84 -21.96 19.28 -9.57
N VAL A 85 -22.27 18.50 -10.62
CA VAL A 85 -21.28 17.93 -11.55
C VAL A 85 -20.80 19.03 -12.51
N THR A 86 -19.50 19.24 -12.59
CA THR A 86 -18.89 20.26 -13.43
C THR A 86 -18.27 19.72 -14.70
N ASP A 87 -17.78 18.49 -14.65
CA ASP A 87 -17.16 17.84 -15.80
C ASP A 87 -17.37 16.32 -15.74
N VAL A 88 -17.43 15.68 -16.91
CA VAL A 88 -17.61 14.24 -17.08
C VAL A 88 -16.73 13.77 -18.22
N GLU A 89 -15.94 12.72 -17.98
CA GLU A 89 -15.06 12.09 -18.96
C GLU A 89 -15.33 10.60 -19.06
N PRO A 90 -15.33 10.02 -20.27
CA PRO A 90 -15.32 8.58 -20.45
C PRO A 90 -13.94 8.00 -20.08
N TYR A 91 -13.93 6.81 -19.54
CA TYR A 91 -12.76 5.99 -19.31
C TYR A 91 -13.00 4.60 -19.89
N ILE A 92 -12.07 4.16 -20.73
CA ILE A 92 -12.13 2.87 -21.41
C ILE A 92 -11.07 1.97 -20.80
N TRP A 93 -11.48 0.80 -20.34
CA TRP A 93 -10.57 -0.22 -19.85
C TRP A 93 -10.64 -1.45 -20.75
N VAL A 94 -9.50 -1.84 -21.33
CA VAL A 94 -9.40 -2.94 -22.30
C VAL A 94 -8.35 -3.93 -21.83
N GLU A 95 -8.68 -5.20 -21.84
CA GLU A 95 -7.70 -6.27 -21.70
C GLU A 95 -7.03 -6.52 -23.05
N GLY A 96 -5.70 -6.58 -23.05
CA GLY A 96 -4.91 -6.73 -24.26
C GLY A 96 -3.80 -7.76 -24.14
N ASP A 97 -3.42 -8.32 -25.28
CA ASP A 97 -2.28 -9.18 -25.41
C ASP A 97 -1.14 -8.41 -26.09
N TRP A 98 -0.07 -8.19 -25.33
CA TRP A 98 1.09 -7.40 -25.75
C TRP A 98 2.14 -8.31 -26.37
N HIS A 99 2.61 -7.94 -27.54
CA HIS A 99 3.75 -8.56 -28.19
C HIS A 99 4.83 -7.51 -28.46
N GLY A 100 5.99 -7.68 -27.83
CA GLY A 100 7.18 -6.85 -28.09
C GLY A 100 7.84 -7.17 -29.43
N THR A 101 8.80 -6.35 -29.82
CA THR A 101 9.55 -6.53 -31.08
C THR A 101 10.59 -7.67 -31.04
N HIS A 102 10.90 -8.18 -29.85
CA HIS A 102 11.85 -9.30 -29.74
C HIS A 102 11.08 -10.63 -29.79
N GLU A 103 11.44 -11.47 -30.77
CA GLU A 103 10.84 -12.79 -31.05
C GLU A 103 10.81 -13.79 -29.86
N LYS A 104 11.51 -13.49 -28.78
CA LYS A 104 11.61 -14.37 -27.60
C LYS A 104 10.61 -14.00 -26.47
N SER A 105 9.91 -12.88 -26.55
CA SER A 105 8.89 -12.54 -25.58
C SER A 105 7.56 -13.13 -26.02
N GLY A 106 7.07 -14.13 -25.28
CA GLY A 106 5.68 -14.58 -25.38
C GLY A 106 4.73 -13.41 -25.11
N GLY A 107 3.44 -13.57 -25.44
CA GLY A 107 2.42 -12.56 -25.13
C GLY A 107 2.38 -12.21 -23.65
N VAL A 108 2.31 -10.92 -23.34
CA VAL A 108 2.15 -10.40 -21.99
C VAL A 108 0.75 -9.82 -21.88
N SER A 109 -0.05 -10.29 -20.93
CA SER A 109 -1.36 -9.69 -20.67
C SER A 109 -1.18 -8.28 -20.13
N VAL A 110 -1.81 -7.30 -20.79
CA VAL A 110 -1.78 -5.89 -20.42
C VAL A 110 -3.19 -5.34 -20.23
N PHE A 111 -3.30 -4.33 -19.40
CA PHE A 111 -4.53 -3.57 -19.19
C PHE A 111 -4.37 -2.19 -19.81
N VAL A 112 -5.11 -1.93 -20.87
CA VAL A 112 -5.08 -0.64 -21.55
C VAL A 112 -6.08 0.30 -20.90
N SER A 113 -5.59 1.41 -20.40
CA SER A 113 -6.34 2.52 -19.82
C SER A 113 -6.49 3.63 -20.87
N GLY A 114 -7.64 3.67 -21.55
CA GLY A 114 -8.02 4.71 -22.49
C GLY A 114 -8.52 5.95 -21.77
N ILE A 115 -7.79 7.05 -21.88
CA ILE A 115 -8.05 8.28 -21.16
C ILE A 115 -8.18 9.50 -22.09
N ASN A 116 -8.79 10.56 -21.59
CA ASN A 116 -8.74 11.85 -22.26
C ASN A 116 -7.33 12.45 -22.12
N PRO A 117 -6.57 12.60 -23.23
CA PRO A 117 -5.22 13.13 -23.19
C PRO A 117 -5.17 14.66 -23.01
N GLY A 118 -6.31 15.36 -23.10
CA GLY A 118 -6.39 16.81 -22.97
C GLY A 118 -5.79 17.34 -21.66
N ARG A 119 -5.37 18.60 -21.67
CA ARG A 119 -4.66 19.23 -20.54
C ARG A 119 -5.43 19.18 -19.23
N GLN A 120 -6.74 19.14 -19.26
CA GLN A 120 -7.64 19.09 -18.10
C GLN A 120 -8.14 17.69 -17.78
N GLY A 121 -7.62 16.65 -18.48
CA GLY A 121 -8.04 15.28 -18.28
C GLY A 121 -7.94 14.83 -16.82
N MET A 122 -9.02 14.22 -16.30
CA MET A 122 -9.12 13.83 -14.89
C MET A 122 -8.31 12.58 -14.57
N MET A 123 -8.24 11.63 -15.52
CA MET A 123 -7.55 10.36 -15.27
C MET A 123 -6.02 10.57 -15.23
N PHE A 124 -5.39 9.93 -14.25
CA PHE A 124 -3.95 9.99 -14.00
C PHE A 124 -3.38 11.42 -13.92
N SER A 125 -4.21 12.37 -13.45
CA SER A 125 -3.84 13.77 -13.35
C SER A 125 -2.65 14.05 -12.44
N SER A 126 -2.41 13.21 -11.44
CA SER A 126 -1.27 13.30 -10.53
C SER A 126 0.05 12.80 -11.13
N LEU A 127 0.00 11.97 -12.18
CA LEU A 127 1.16 11.31 -12.80
C LEU A 127 1.53 11.92 -14.16
N LEU A 128 0.56 12.45 -14.91
CA LEU A 128 0.75 12.92 -16.26
C LEU A 128 0.97 14.44 -16.31
N SER A 129 2.17 14.85 -16.67
CA SER A 129 2.45 16.23 -17.03
C SER A 129 1.79 16.62 -18.36
N SER A 130 1.65 17.93 -18.61
CA SER A 130 1.08 18.43 -19.88
C SER A 130 1.86 17.95 -21.12
N GLY A 131 3.18 17.83 -21.03
CA GLY A 131 4.01 17.30 -22.12
C GLY A 131 3.76 15.82 -22.41
N LEU A 132 3.55 15.00 -21.37
CA LEU A 132 3.21 13.58 -21.52
C LEU A 132 1.82 13.41 -22.13
N ARG A 133 0.86 14.24 -21.72
CA ARG A 133 -0.49 14.25 -22.30
C ARG A 133 -0.45 14.60 -23.79
N GLN A 134 0.32 15.58 -24.16
CA GLN A 134 0.48 15.96 -25.57
C GLN A 134 1.10 14.82 -26.41
N ARG A 135 2.08 14.11 -25.89
CA ARG A 135 2.64 12.91 -26.57
C ARG A 135 1.61 11.77 -26.70
N LEU A 136 0.69 11.65 -25.74
CA LEU A 136 -0.38 10.66 -25.78
C LEU A 136 -1.48 11.00 -26.82
N GLU A 137 -1.54 12.24 -27.32
CA GLU A 137 -2.43 12.64 -28.43
C GLU A 137 -1.96 12.08 -29.79
N GLU A 138 -0.69 11.64 -29.88
CA GLU A 138 -0.18 11.01 -31.11
C GLU A 138 -0.95 9.71 -31.39
N PRO A 139 -1.29 9.39 -32.66
CA PRO A 139 -2.01 8.17 -33.01
C PRO A 139 -1.24 6.92 -32.54
N ASN A 140 -1.92 6.00 -31.89
CA ASN A 140 -1.37 4.73 -31.38
C ASN A 140 -0.24 4.90 -30.37
N ALA A 141 -0.10 6.07 -29.76
CA ALA A 141 0.85 6.32 -28.69
C ALA A 141 0.40 5.64 -27.39
N VAL A 142 1.37 5.06 -26.69
CA VAL A 142 1.14 4.47 -25.37
C VAL A 142 2.23 4.87 -24.38
N ILE A 143 1.84 4.96 -23.12
CA ILE A 143 2.74 5.20 -21.99
C ILE A 143 2.69 3.96 -21.09
N VAL A 144 3.84 3.47 -20.66
CA VAL A 144 3.98 2.28 -19.83
C VAL A 144 4.66 2.59 -18.50
N ASP A 145 4.60 1.67 -17.55
CA ASP A 145 5.39 1.81 -16.33
C ASP A 145 6.86 1.50 -16.61
N ARG A 146 7.75 2.30 -16.02
CA ARG A 146 9.20 2.15 -16.19
C ARG A 146 9.71 0.79 -15.72
N SER A 147 9.14 0.28 -14.64
CA SER A 147 9.55 -1.01 -14.06
C SER A 147 9.21 -2.21 -14.95
N GLU A 148 8.29 -2.04 -15.90
CA GLU A 148 7.74 -3.12 -16.72
C GLU A 148 8.33 -3.18 -18.14
N LEU A 149 9.18 -2.23 -18.51
CA LEU A 149 9.84 -2.18 -19.83
C LEU A 149 10.54 -3.50 -20.19
N ASN A 150 11.25 -4.09 -19.21
CA ASN A 150 11.95 -5.36 -19.43
C ASN A 150 10.99 -6.53 -19.67
N GLN A 151 9.86 -6.56 -18.94
CA GLN A 151 8.84 -7.58 -19.09
C GLN A 151 8.12 -7.45 -20.43
N LEU A 152 7.85 -6.21 -20.86
CA LEU A 152 7.24 -5.90 -22.15
C LEU A 152 8.18 -6.09 -23.33
N GLY A 153 9.50 -6.25 -23.10
CA GLY A 153 10.50 -6.44 -24.15
C GLY A 153 10.61 -5.25 -25.09
N VAL A 154 10.46 -4.02 -24.59
CA VAL A 154 10.51 -2.78 -25.38
C VAL A 154 11.34 -1.71 -24.69
N SER A 155 11.80 -0.76 -25.49
CA SER A 155 12.44 0.48 -25.04
C SER A 155 11.60 1.69 -25.45
N LEU A 156 11.99 2.87 -24.98
CA LEU A 156 11.36 4.13 -25.40
C LEU A 156 11.44 4.29 -26.92
N ASP A 157 10.41 4.88 -27.49
CA ASP A 157 10.24 5.15 -28.92
C ASP A 157 10.25 3.89 -29.82
N GLN A 158 10.11 2.69 -29.23
CA GLN A 158 9.90 1.45 -29.96
C GLN A 158 8.42 1.13 -30.17
N SER A 159 8.17 0.34 -31.23
CA SER A 159 6.84 -0.18 -31.54
C SER A 159 6.61 -1.52 -30.87
N ALA A 160 5.35 -1.81 -30.58
CA ALA A 160 4.86 -3.10 -30.11
C ALA A 160 3.50 -3.38 -30.73
N TRP A 161 2.90 -4.51 -30.38
CA TRP A 161 1.57 -4.89 -30.83
C TRP A 161 0.67 -5.17 -29.65
N ILE A 162 -0.56 -4.64 -29.67
CA ILE A 162 -1.62 -4.97 -28.71
C ILE A 162 -2.84 -5.39 -29.52
N ASN A 163 -3.38 -6.57 -29.25
CA ASN A 163 -4.57 -7.10 -29.94
C ASN A 163 -4.46 -7.02 -31.48
N GLY A 164 -3.25 -7.23 -32.04
CA GLY A 164 -3.02 -7.16 -33.48
C GLY A 164 -2.81 -5.74 -34.04
N HIS A 165 -2.95 -4.70 -33.25
CA HIS A 165 -2.70 -3.32 -33.65
C HIS A 165 -1.32 -2.85 -33.22
N ARG A 166 -0.64 -2.14 -34.14
CA ARG A 166 0.68 -1.58 -33.85
C ARG A 166 0.55 -0.34 -32.98
N VAL A 167 1.28 -0.32 -31.89
CA VAL A 167 1.41 0.83 -30.96
C VAL A 167 2.87 1.25 -30.83
N HIS A 168 3.14 2.46 -30.34
CA HIS A 168 4.50 2.91 -30.04
C HIS A 168 4.58 3.50 -28.63
N VAL A 169 5.66 3.17 -27.94
CA VAL A 169 5.90 3.60 -26.54
C VAL A 169 6.49 5.00 -26.55
N VAL A 170 5.68 6.01 -26.28
CA VAL A 170 6.14 7.40 -26.28
C VAL A 170 6.81 7.80 -24.97
N ALA A 171 6.48 7.18 -23.86
CA ALA A 171 7.10 7.46 -22.57
C ALA A 171 7.00 6.27 -21.63
N ALA A 172 7.89 6.25 -20.63
CA ALA A 172 7.84 5.32 -19.51
C ALA A 172 7.93 6.13 -18.20
N ILE A 173 6.92 5.99 -17.35
CA ILE A 173 6.83 6.72 -16.08
C ILE A 173 6.70 5.73 -14.92
N ALA A 174 7.05 6.17 -13.72
CA ALA A 174 6.86 5.38 -12.51
C ALA A 174 5.48 5.62 -11.90
N GLY A 175 4.92 4.60 -11.25
CA GLY A 175 3.67 4.73 -10.48
C GLY A 175 2.41 4.39 -11.28
N LEU A 176 2.52 3.85 -12.48
CA LEU A 176 1.40 3.33 -13.27
C LEU A 176 1.05 1.89 -12.92
N ARG A 177 1.92 1.19 -12.21
CA ARG A 177 1.75 -0.23 -11.91
C ARG A 177 0.44 -0.49 -11.19
N GLY A 178 -0.46 -1.18 -11.87
CA GLY A 178 -1.71 -1.71 -11.32
C GLY A 178 -1.52 -3.10 -10.72
N LEU A 179 -2.47 -3.55 -9.91
CA LEU A 179 -2.51 -4.93 -9.45
C LEU A 179 -3.26 -5.79 -10.48
N GLY A 180 -2.71 -6.97 -10.77
CA GLY A 180 -3.33 -7.95 -11.67
C GLY A 180 -2.75 -8.00 -13.08
N GLY A 181 -2.01 -6.99 -13.54
CA GLY A 181 -1.37 -6.96 -14.86
C GLY A 181 -0.64 -5.66 -15.15
N VAL A 182 0.05 -5.63 -16.28
CA VAL A 182 0.77 -4.46 -16.76
C VAL A 182 -0.21 -3.39 -17.21
N ASN A 183 -0.13 -2.20 -16.65
CA ASN A 183 -0.99 -1.08 -17.03
C ASN A 183 -0.33 -0.24 -18.14
N VAL A 184 -1.07 -0.04 -19.23
CA VAL A 184 -0.68 0.75 -20.41
C VAL A 184 -1.66 1.90 -20.59
N LEU A 185 -1.18 3.13 -20.61
CA LEU A 185 -2.03 4.29 -20.89
C LEU A 185 -2.09 4.55 -22.40
N ALA A 186 -3.27 4.82 -22.90
CA ALA A 186 -3.54 5.19 -24.28
C ALA A 186 -4.54 6.34 -24.34
N SER A 187 -4.63 7.04 -25.47
CA SER A 187 -5.73 7.95 -25.73
C SER A 187 -7.06 7.17 -25.87
N LEU A 188 -8.19 7.84 -25.69
CA LEU A 188 -9.50 7.24 -25.92
C LEU A 188 -9.65 6.63 -27.33
N ASP A 189 -9.09 7.30 -28.34
CA ASP A 189 -9.20 6.83 -29.74
C ASP A 189 -8.32 5.59 -29.94
N THR A 190 -7.10 5.57 -29.40
CA THR A 190 -6.25 4.38 -29.42
C THR A 190 -6.91 3.22 -28.66
N ALA A 191 -7.51 3.48 -27.50
CA ALA A 191 -8.17 2.44 -26.71
C ALA A 191 -9.40 1.86 -27.42
N ARG A 192 -10.20 2.68 -28.13
CA ARG A 192 -11.30 2.21 -28.97
C ARG A 192 -10.80 1.30 -30.10
N LEU A 193 -9.73 1.69 -30.77
CA LEU A 193 -9.09 0.87 -31.80
C LEU A 193 -8.67 -0.50 -31.24
N LEU A 194 -8.05 -0.52 -30.04
CA LEU A 194 -7.61 -1.75 -29.38
C LEU A 194 -8.75 -2.61 -28.84
N GLN A 195 -9.91 -2.00 -28.55
CA GLN A 195 -11.13 -2.71 -28.12
C GLN A 195 -11.77 -3.47 -29.29
N GLY A 196 -11.59 -2.99 -30.53
CA GLY A 196 -12.18 -3.52 -31.75
C GLY A 196 -13.57 -2.96 -32.01
N ASP A 197 -13.74 -2.36 -33.20
CA ASP A 197 -15.00 -1.71 -33.60
C ASP A 197 -16.20 -2.68 -33.73
N ASP A 198 -15.92 -3.96 -34.04
CA ASP A 198 -16.95 -4.99 -34.22
C ASP A 198 -17.42 -5.68 -32.93
N ASN A 199 -16.86 -5.26 -31.77
CA ASN A 199 -17.24 -5.86 -30.51
C ASN A 199 -18.57 -5.25 -30.00
N PRO A 200 -19.65 -6.04 -29.84
CA PRO A 200 -20.94 -5.52 -29.35
C PRO A 200 -20.90 -4.90 -27.95
N GLY A 201 -19.75 -5.02 -27.28
CA GLY A 201 -19.45 -4.36 -26.01
C GLY A 201 -18.52 -3.15 -26.15
N SER A 202 -18.24 -2.63 -27.36
CA SER A 202 -17.40 -1.45 -27.53
C SER A 202 -18.09 -0.21 -26.96
N GLY A 203 -17.36 0.50 -26.06
CA GLY A 203 -17.88 1.68 -25.40
C GLY A 203 -17.10 2.00 -24.10
N PRO A 204 -17.50 3.07 -23.41
CA PRO A 204 -16.86 3.42 -22.15
C PRO A 204 -17.17 2.37 -21.07
N THR A 205 -16.14 2.00 -20.34
CA THR A 205 -16.24 1.09 -19.18
C THR A 205 -16.72 1.85 -17.95
N TYR A 206 -16.29 3.10 -17.86
CA TYR A 206 -16.66 4.02 -16.77
C TYR A 206 -16.87 5.43 -17.31
N TYR A 207 -17.65 6.19 -16.58
CA TYR A 207 -17.59 7.64 -16.62
C TYR A 207 -17.05 8.17 -15.30
N VAL A 208 -16.12 9.10 -15.38
CA VAL A 208 -15.58 9.79 -14.22
C VAL A 208 -16.06 11.23 -14.21
N ALA A 209 -16.40 11.75 -13.04
CA ALA A 209 -16.97 13.07 -12.93
C ALA A 209 -16.32 13.90 -11.83
N LYS A 210 -16.25 15.21 -12.08
CA LYS A 210 -15.80 16.21 -11.13
C LYS A 210 -16.99 16.92 -10.50
N VAL A 211 -16.94 17.10 -9.18
CA VAL A 211 -17.97 17.81 -8.41
C VAL A 211 -17.44 19.20 -8.01
N ARG A 212 -18.30 20.20 -8.08
CA ARG A 212 -17.96 21.61 -7.82
C ARG A 212 -17.35 21.83 -6.45
N LYS A 213 -17.85 21.16 -5.43
CA LYS A 213 -17.37 21.24 -4.04
C LYS A 213 -17.22 19.85 -3.45
N PRO A 214 -16.11 19.54 -2.77
CA PRO A 214 -15.92 18.25 -2.12
C PRO A 214 -17.03 17.88 -1.12
N SER A 215 -17.63 18.85 -0.45
CA SER A 215 -18.75 18.65 0.48
C SER A 215 -20.05 18.20 -0.17
N HIS A 216 -20.18 18.34 -1.49
CA HIS A 216 -21.40 17.96 -2.24
C HIS A 216 -21.27 16.56 -2.90
N VAL A 217 -20.14 15.90 -2.81
CA VAL A 217 -19.88 14.62 -3.48
C VAL A 217 -20.87 13.53 -3.05
N GLU A 218 -21.09 13.38 -1.75
CA GLU A 218 -22.06 12.38 -1.23
C GLU A 218 -23.50 12.72 -1.59
N ALA A 219 -23.86 14.00 -1.60
CA ALA A 219 -25.19 14.45 -2.00
C ALA A 219 -25.42 14.26 -3.51
N ALA A 220 -24.43 14.53 -4.35
CA ALA A 220 -24.49 14.27 -5.78
C ALA A 220 -24.60 12.76 -6.05
N GLN A 221 -23.79 11.94 -5.39
CA GLN A 221 -23.90 10.47 -5.47
C GLN A 221 -25.32 9.98 -5.13
N ALA A 222 -25.92 10.49 -4.06
CA ALA A 222 -27.26 10.09 -3.61
C ALA A 222 -28.36 10.45 -4.62
N ARG A 223 -28.18 11.54 -5.40
CA ARG A 223 -29.12 11.94 -6.46
C ARG A 223 -28.93 11.13 -7.76
N LEU A 224 -27.73 10.62 -7.98
CA LEU A 224 -27.36 9.85 -9.18
C LEU A 224 -27.69 8.36 -9.02
N VAL A 225 -28.83 8.06 -8.44
CA VAL A 225 -29.33 6.68 -8.33
C VAL A 225 -29.63 6.12 -9.73
N ALA A 226 -29.36 4.82 -9.89
CA ALA A 226 -29.64 4.11 -11.14
C ALA A 226 -31.09 4.34 -11.60
N ASN A 227 -31.23 4.76 -12.85
CA ASN A 227 -32.52 4.90 -13.51
C ASN A 227 -32.53 3.97 -14.73
N PRO A 228 -33.54 3.07 -14.85
CA PRO A 228 -33.62 2.12 -15.96
C PRO A 228 -33.58 2.75 -17.35
N SER A 229 -33.98 4.02 -17.48
CA SER A 229 -33.95 4.75 -18.75
C SER A 229 -32.54 5.00 -19.29
N PHE A 230 -31.49 4.96 -18.43
CA PHE A 230 -30.08 5.17 -18.79
C PHE A 230 -29.28 3.88 -18.79
N GLY A 231 -29.96 2.73 -18.67
CA GLY A 231 -29.32 1.42 -18.55
C GLY A 231 -28.80 1.12 -17.12
N PRO A 232 -28.21 -0.05 -16.92
CA PRO A 232 -27.66 -0.42 -15.61
C PRO A 232 -26.36 0.33 -15.34
N PHE A 233 -26.35 1.15 -14.30
CA PHE A 233 -25.15 1.81 -13.78
C PHE A 233 -25.24 2.00 -12.27
N GLU A 234 -24.10 2.12 -11.62
CA GLU A 234 -23.94 2.43 -10.20
C GLU A 234 -22.89 3.55 -10.06
N VAL A 235 -23.10 4.47 -9.13
CA VAL A 235 -22.20 5.60 -8.91
C VAL A 235 -21.55 5.46 -7.54
N TRP A 236 -20.24 5.55 -7.51
CA TRP A 236 -19.42 5.52 -6.29
C TRP A 236 -18.64 6.82 -6.14
N THR A 237 -18.36 7.22 -4.92
CA THR A 237 -17.30 8.21 -4.72
C THR A 237 -15.94 7.58 -5.02
N ALA A 238 -14.96 8.39 -5.46
CA ALA A 238 -13.60 7.91 -5.70
C ALA A 238 -13.04 7.18 -4.47
N LYS A 239 -13.28 7.69 -3.27
CA LYS A 239 -12.85 7.06 -2.01
C LYS A 239 -13.49 5.68 -1.78
N GLN A 240 -14.80 5.57 -2.02
CA GLN A 240 -15.53 4.29 -1.87
C GLN A 240 -15.01 3.25 -2.89
N PHE A 241 -14.82 3.66 -4.16
CA PHE A 241 -14.40 2.74 -5.20
C PHE A 241 -12.94 2.30 -5.03
N ALA A 242 -12.04 3.21 -4.63
CA ALA A 242 -10.67 2.87 -4.27
C ALA A 242 -10.61 1.86 -3.12
N TRP A 243 -11.38 2.11 -2.04
CA TRP A 243 -11.46 1.20 -0.90
C TRP A 243 -12.04 -0.16 -1.27
N ARG A 244 -13.11 -0.19 -2.06
CA ARG A 244 -13.74 -1.43 -2.58
C ARG A 244 -12.75 -2.25 -3.40
N SER A 245 -11.98 -1.61 -4.30
CA SER A 245 -10.94 -2.28 -5.08
C SER A 245 -9.85 -2.89 -4.21
N GLN A 246 -9.39 -2.16 -3.18
CA GLN A 246 -8.38 -2.66 -2.25
C GLN A 246 -8.90 -3.86 -1.44
N LEU A 247 -10.13 -3.78 -0.92
CA LEU A 247 -10.75 -4.88 -0.16
C LEU A 247 -10.92 -6.14 -1.00
N TYR A 248 -11.38 -5.99 -2.23
CA TYR A 248 -11.51 -7.12 -3.15
C TYR A 248 -10.19 -7.85 -3.33
N TRP A 249 -9.11 -7.14 -3.68
CA TRP A 249 -7.80 -7.73 -3.87
C TRP A 249 -7.20 -8.28 -2.58
N MET A 250 -7.55 -7.71 -1.42
CA MET A 250 -7.06 -8.16 -0.12
C MET A 250 -7.76 -9.42 0.36
N PHE A 251 -9.08 -9.53 0.21
CA PHE A 251 -9.86 -10.61 0.81
C PHE A 251 -10.43 -11.61 -0.19
N ASP A 252 -10.97 -11.15 -1.32
CA ASP A 252 -11.69 -12.04 -2.23
C ASP A 252 -10.75 -12.86 -3.13
N THR A 253 -9.57 -12.35 -3.46
CA THR A 253 -8.58 -13.09 -4.25
C THR A 253 -7.79 -14.12 -3.44
N GLY A 254 -7.88 -14.09 -2.11
CA GLY A 254 -7.07 -14.90 -1.21
C GLY A 254 -5.60 -14.48 -1.08
N ALA A 255 -5.08 -13.66 -2.00
CA ALA A 255 -3.69 -13.20 -1.96
C ALA A 255 -3.40 -12.36 -0.71
N GLY A 256 -4.31 -11.46 -0.35
CA GLY A 256 -4.17 -10.64 0.84
C GLY A 256 -4.25 -11.46 2.13
N VAL A 257 -5.09 -12.49 2.17
CA VAL A 257 -5.15 -13.41 3.32
C VAL A 257 -3.80 -14.09 3.54
N ALA A 258 -3.16 -14.57 2.46
CA ALA A 258 -1.81 -15.15 2.54
C ALA A 258 -0.77 -14.14 3.06
N VAL A 259 -0.82 -12.90 2.58
CA VAL A 259 0.10 -11.83 3.04
C VAL A 259 -0.17 -11.45 4.50
N LEU A 260 -1.44 -11.38 4.93
CA LEU A 260 -1.80 -11.14 6.33
C LEU A 260 -1.37 -12.28 7.24
N PHE A 261 -1.48 -13.53 6.79
CA PHE A 261 -0.97 -14.69 7.50
C PHE A 261 0.55 -14.61 7.70
N MET A 262 1.29 -14.27 6.64
CA MET A 262 2.73 -14.04 6.73
C MET A 262 3.08 -12.89 7.70
N ALA A 263 2.32 -11.80 7.68
CA ALA A 263 2.50 -10.70 8.62
C ALA A 263 2.26 -11.17 10.07
N GLY A 264 1.26 -12.02 10.30
CA GLY A 264 1.00 -12.64 11.61
C GLY A 264 2.18 -13.49 12.09
N ILE A 265 2.78 -14.31 11.22
CA ILE A 265 3.98 -15.09 11.54
C ILE A 265 5.16 -14.16 11.89
N VAL A 266 5.39 -13.10 11.12
CA VAL A 266 6.45 -12.11 11.38
C VAL A 266 6.25 -11.45 12.75
N CYS A 267 5.02 -11.07 13.08
CA CYS A 267 4.68 -10.53 14.41
C CYS A 267 4.98 -11.56 15.53
N LEU A 268 4.59 -12.82 15.33
CA LEU A 268 4.83 -13.88 16.31
C LEU A 268 6.33 -14.11 16.53
N VAL A 269 7.11 -14.22 15.46
CA VAL A 269 8.57 -14.40 15.53
C VAL A 269 9.20 -13.19 16.21
N GLY A 270 8.82 -11.98 15.85
CA GLY A 270 9.27 -10.75 16.50
C GLY A 270 8.94 -10.73 17.99
N ALA A 271 7.75 -11.17 18.38
CA ALA A 271 7.34 -11.31 19.78
C ALA A 271 8.23 -12.30 20.56
N VAL A 272 8.50 -13.45 19.98
CA VAL A 272 9.35 -14.49 20.59
C VAL A 272 10.78 -13.98 20.76
N ILE A 273 11.38 -13.42 19.73
CA ILE A 273 12.75 -12.87 19.76
C ILE A 273 12.87 -11.75 20.81
N THR A 274 11.93 -10.81 20.82
CA THR A 274 11.90 -9.69 21.77
C THR A 274 11.73 -10.21 23.20
N SER A 275 10.81 -11.16 23.41
CA SER A 275 10.57 -11.76 24.72
C SER A 275 11.78 -12.49 25.25
N GLN A 276 12.43 -13.33 24.44
CA GLN A 276 13.64 -14.05 24.82
C GLN A 276 14.80 -13.11 25.15
N SER A 277 15.00 -12.06 24.34
CA SER A 277 16.06 -11.07 24.57
C SER A 277 15.85 -10.28 25.86
N LEU A 278 14.62 -9.89 26.16
CA LEU A 278 14.29 -9.20 27.40
C LEU A 278 14.37 -10.14 28.61
N MET A 279 13.97 -11.41 28.49
CA MET A 279 14.17 -12.41 29.54
C MET A 279 15.64 -12.62 29.86
N ALA A 280 16.50 -12.73 28.84
CA ALA A 280 17.93 -12.86 29.01
C ALA A 280 18.55 -11.62 29.73
N MET A 281 18.07 -10.42 29.36
CA MET A 281 18.46 -9.17 30.01
C MET A 281 18.06 -9.13 31.49
N VAL A 282 16.82 -9.48 31.82
CA VAL A 282 16.31 -9.53 33.20
C VAL A 282 17.02 -10.61 34.00
N ALA A 283 17.25 -11.79 33.45
CA ALA A 283 17.97 -12.88 34.07
C ALA A 283 19.43 -12.48 34.39
N ALA A 284 20.10 -11.78 33.48
CA ALA A 284 21.43 -11.25 33.71
C ALA A 284 21.49 -10.21 34.86
N SER A 285 20.38 -9.51 35.17
CA SER A 285 20.23 -8.56 36.28
C SER A 285 19.66 -9.19 37.56
N ALA A 286 19.37 -10.50 37.55
CA ALA A 286 18.69 -11.18 38.66
C ALA A 286 19.37 -10.99 40.03
N ARG A 287 20.72 -11.04 40.06
CA ARG A 287 21.50 -10.85 41.29
C ARG A 287 21.32 -9.44 41.87
N GLU A 288 21.28 -8.43 41.03
CA GLU A 288 21.05 -7.04 41.45
C GLU A 288 19.64 -6.84 42.02
N TYR A 289 18.64 -7.47 41.36
CA TYR A 289 17.25 -7.44 41.85
C TYR A 289 17.08 -8.20 43.15
N ALA A 290 17.79 -9.33 43.34
CA ALA A 290 17.80 -10.07 44.59
C ALA A 290 18.37 -9.24 45.76
N VAL A 291 19.48 -8.53 45.53
CA VAL A 291 20.06 -7.61 46.52
C VAL A 291 19.10 -6.46 46.87
N LEU A 292 18.47 -5.85 45.87
CA LEU A 292 17.48 -4.78 46.10
C LEU A 292 16.25 -5.29 46.88
N ASN A 293 15.80 -6.49 46.62
CA ASN A 293 14.72 -7.13 47.36
C ASN A 293 15.10 -7.42 48.81
N ALA A 294 16.33 -7.92 49.05
CA ALA A 294 16.89 -8.14 50.39
C ALA A 294 17.02 -6.82 51.20
N LEU A 295 17.24 -5.69 50.51
CA LEU A 295 17.28 -4.34 51.11
C LEU A 295 15.87 -3.75 51.33
N GLY A 296 14.81 -4.52 51.09
CA GLY A 296 13.42 -4.09 51.34
C GLY A 296 12.70 -3.40 50.18
N ALA A 297 13.23 -3.47 48.95
CA ALA A 297 12.56 -2.94 47.80
C ALA A 297 11.27 -3.74 47.52
N SER A 298 10.12 -3.03 47.39
CA SER A 298 8.86 -3.68 47.11
C SER A 298 8.81 -4.23 45.66
N PHE A 299 8.01 -5.27 45.43
CA PHE A 299 7.79 -5.85 44.13
C PHE A 299 7.37 -4.81 43.08
N ARG A 300 6.48 -3.87 43.45
CA ARG A 300 6.04 -2.77 42.58
C ARG A 300 7.20 -1.89 42.13
N SER A 301 8.15 -1.64 43.03
CA SER A 301 9.33 -0.84 42.74
C SER A 301 10.27 -1.53 41.73
N LEU A 302 10.46 -2.86 41.86
CA LEU A 302 11.22 -3.65 40.89
C LEU A 302 10.56 -3.70 39.53
N CYS A 303 9.24 -3.89 39.47
CA CYS A 303 8.48 -3.82 38.22
C CYS A 303 8.62 -2.46 37.53
N GLN A 304 8.60 -1.35 38.28
CA GLN A 304 8.80 -0.02 37.70
C GLN A 304 10.19 0.14 37.08
N VAL A 305 11.23 -0.39 37.71
CA VAL A 305 12.59 -0.36 37.14
C VAL A 305 12.67 -1.16 35.84
N VAL A 306 12.09 -2.36 35.80
CA VAL A 306 12.09 -3.20 34.57
C VAL A 306 11.26 -2.56 33.47
N LEU A 307 10.10 -1.99 33.78
CA LEU A 307 9.28 -1.25 32.82
C LEU A 307 10.04 -0.04 32.25
N GLU A 308 10.72 0.72 33.10
CA GLU A 308 11.55 1.85 32.67
C GLU A 308 12.68 1.40 31.75
N GLN A 309 13.39 0.32 32.10
CA GLN A 309 14.42 -0.27 31.25
C GLN A 309 13.85 -0.76 29.93
N SER A 310 12.71 -1.46 29.95
CA SER A 310 12.03 -1.92 28.72
C SER A 310 11.59 -0.77 27.83
N CYS A 311 11.17 0.35 28.44
CA CYS A 311 10.81 1.56 27.71
C CYS A 311 12.03 2.19 27.01
N TRP A 312 13.17 2.29 27.70
CA TRP A 312 14.40 2.79 27.10
C TRP A 312 14.94 1.88 26.00
N VAL A 313 14.99 0.57 26.24
CA VAL A 313 15.42 -0.42 25.27
C VAL A 313 14.47 -0.45 24.06
N GLY A 314 13.15 -0.37 24.32
CA GLY A 314 12.12 -0.27 23.27
C GLY A 314 12.24 1.02 22.46
N GLY A 315 12.49 2.16 23.12
CA GLY A 315 12.70 3.46 22.46
C GLY A 315 13.94 3.47 21.57
N LEU A 316 15.06 2.94 22.05
CA LEU A 316 16.28 2.78 21.25
C LEU A 316 16.09 1.78 20.11
N GLY A 317 15.38 0.67 20.36
CA GLY A 317 14.99 -0.28 19.31
C GLY A 317 14.13 0.37 18.23
N LEU A 318 13.19 1.25 18.60
CA LEU A 318 12.39 2.03 17.65
C LEU A 318 13.23 3.01 16.82
N LEU A 319 14.25 3.63 17.39
CA LEU A 319 15.18 4.47 16.63
C LEU A 319 15.94 3.65 15.59
N VAL A 320 16.44 2.47 15.97
CA VAL A 320 17.07 1.52 15.03
C VAL A 320 16.08 1.10 13.95
N THR A 321 14.83 0.76 14.33
CA THR A 321 13.74 0.45 13.38
C THR A 321 13.52 1.59 12.40
N GLY A 322 13.34 2.81 12.87
CA GLY A 322 13.07 3.97 12.04
C GLY A 322 14.18 4.23 11.02
N LEU A 323 15.44 4.26 11.49
CA LEU A 323 16.59 4.50 10.62
C LEU A 323 16.78 3.40 9.57
N THR A 324 16.75 2.13 9.99
CA THR A 324 16.95 1.01 9.06
C THR A 324 15.78 0.84 8.11
N SER A 325 14.53 1.00 8.57
CA SER A 325 13.34 0.90 7.70
C SER A 325 13.31 2.02 6.67
N THR A 326 13.64 3.26 7.02
CA THR A 326 13.70 4.37 6.05
C THR A 326 14.75 4.11 4.96
N VAL A 327 15.92 3.58 5.32
CA VAL A 327 16.94 3.20 4.34
C VAL A 327 16.46 2.06 3.46
N LEU A 328 15.92 0.98 4.03
CA LEU A 328 15.44 -0.17 3.27
C LEU A 328 14.29 0.19 2.33
N LEU A 329 13.31 0.96 2.81
CA LEU A 329 12.18 1.39 1.99
C LEU A 329 12.61 2.34 0.87
N SER A 330 13.59 3.23 1.13
CA SER A 330 14.13 4.11 0.09
C SER A 330 14.90 3.34 -0.99
N VAL A 331 15.64 2.30 -0.61
CA VAL A 331 16.31 1.40 -1.56
C VAL A 331 15.28 0.60 -2.35
N ALA A 332 14.26 0.03 -1.68
CA ALA A 332 13.17 -0.70 -2.33
C ALA A 332 12.43 0.17 -3.36
N ALA A 333 12.11 1.42 -3.00
CA ALA A 333 11.47 2.37 -3.91
C ALA A 333 12.34 2.72 -5.13
N ARG A 334 13.67 2.78 -4.98
CA ARG A 334 14.60 2.99 -6.12
C ARG A 334 14.65 1.80 -7.09
N HIS A 335 14.32 0.61 -6.61
CA HIS A 335 14.22 -0.61 -7.42
C HIS A 335 12.78 -0.94 -7.84
N ASP A 336 11.89 0.08 -7.85
CA ASP A 336 10.50 -0.02 -8.28
C ASP A 336 9.68 -1.09 -7.51
N VAL A 337 10.10 -1.45 -6.29
CA VAL A 337 9.30 -2.30 -5.41
C VAL A 337 8.11 -1.49 -4.87
N PRO A 338 6.88 -1.99 -4.98
CA PRO A 338 5.70 -1.27 -4.52
C PRO A 338 5.68 -1.23 -2.98
N VAL A 339 6.24 -0.19 -2.41
CA VAL A 339 6.22 0.08 -0.97
C VAL A 339 5.50 1.40 -0.71
N ALA A 340 4.62 1.42 0.27
CA ALA A 340 3.93 2.62 0.72
C ALA A 340 3.89 2.66 2.23
N MET A 341 4.12 3.82 2.82
CA MET A 341 4.02 4.00 4.26
C MET A 341 3.29 5.30 4.57
N ASN A 342 2.23 5.18 5.35
CA ASN A 342 1.45 6.31 5.83
C ASN A 342 1.80 6.59 7.30
N THR A 343 1.82 7.88 7.69
CA THR A 343 2.09 8.28 9.07
C THR A 343 1.26 7.53 10.12
N PRO A 344 -0.07 7.35 9.97
CA PRO A 344 -0.87 6.63 10.96
C PRO A 344 -0.43 5.17 11.10
N ILE A 345 -0.06 4.50 10.02
CA ILE A 345 0.38 3.10 10.06
C ILE A 345 1.79 2.99 10.64
N ALA A 346 2.68 3.92 10.34
CA ALA A 346 3.99 3.99 11.00
C ALA A 346 3.86 4.14 12.52
N LEU A 347 2.91 4.98 12.98
CA LEU A 347 2.60 5.13 14.41
C LEU A 347 2.02 3.85 15.02
N ILE A 348 1.14 3.14 14.30
CA ILE A 348 0.59 1.85 14.76
C ILE A 348 1.72 0.82 14.88
N CYS A 349 2.60 0.70 13.89
CA CYS A 349 3.76 -0.18 13.96
C CYS A 349 4.68 0.16 15.13
N ALA A 350 4.96 1.45 15.36
CA ALA A 350 5.75 1.91 16.48
C ALA A 350 5.10 1.57 17.83
N ALA A 351 3.79 1.78 17.95
CA ALA A 351 3.02 1.44 19.15
C ALA A 351 3.00 -0.07 19.41
N LEU A 352 2.89 -0.89 18.36
CA LEU A 352 2.95 -2.36 18.47
C LEU A 352 4.32 -2.83 18.95
N VAL A 353 5.40 -2.31 18.38
CA VAL A 353 6.78 -2.66 18.78
C VAL A 353 7.05 -2.27 20.24
N LEU A 354 6.64 -1.06 20.63
CA LEU A 354 6.80 -0.59 22.00
C LEU A 354 5.93 -1.39 22.98
N GLY A 355 4.67 -1.63 22.63
CA GLY A 355 3.75 -2.45 23.41
C GLY A 355 4.27 -3.86 23.61
N LEU A 356 4.82 -4.46 22.56
CA LEU A 356 5.45 -5.78 22.61
C LEU A 356 6.65 -5.79 23.56
N ALA A 357 7.52 -4.79 23.52
CA ALA A 357 8.66 -4.65 24.43
C ALA A 357 8.21 -4.53 25.89
N LEU A 358 7.18 -3.72 26.17
CA LEU A 358 6.64 -3.56 27.52
C LEU A 358 6.00 -4.85 28.05
N VAL A 359 5.17 -5.51 27.26
CA VAL A 359 4.53 -6.79 27.64
C VAL A 359 5.58 -7.86 27.88
N SER A 360 6.58 -7.97 26.99
CA SER A 360 7.67 -8.94 27.14
C SER A 360 8.51 -8.68 28.39
N GLY A 361 8.78 -7.40 28.74
CA GLY A 361 9.44 -7.03 29.97
C GLY A 361 8.65 -7.45 31.22
N LEU A 362 7.34 -7.28 31.21
CA LEU A 362 6.46 -7.74 32.32
C LEU A 362 6.43 -9.26 32.45
N ILE A 363 6.39 -10.00 31.34
CA ILE A 363 6.44 -11.46 31.34
C ILE A 363 7.78 -11.95 31.89
N ALA A 364 8.89 -11.35 31.47
CA ALA A 364 10.22 -11.68 31.96
C ALA A 364 10.33 -11.52 33.48
N MET A 365 9.76 -10.44 34.01
CA MET A 365 9.72 -10.18 35.44
C MET A 365 8.91 -11.23 36.22
N ARG A 366 7.76 -11.65 35.70
CA ARG A 366 6.97 -12.73 36.32
C ARG A 366 7.71 -14.07 36.37
N GLY A 367 8.53 -14.37 35.35
CA GLY A 367 9.38 -15.56 35.31
C GLY A 367 10.44 -15.55 36.43
N LEU A 368 11.07 -14.37 36.65
CA LEU A 368 12.10 -14.21 37.68
C LEU A 368 11.56 -14.39 39.11
N LEU A 369 10.33 -13.95 39.36
CA LEU A 369 9.71 -14.07 40.69
C LEU A 369 9.29 -15.48 41.08
N ARG A 370 9.13 -16.37 40.13
CA ARG A 370 8.86 -17.81 40.38
C ARG A 370 10.15 -18.60 40.65
N ALA A 371 11.31 -18.01 40.35
CA ALA A 371 12.60 -18.59 40.70
C ALA A 371 12.91 -18.27 42.19
N ASP A 372 13.23 -19.29 42.98
CA ASP A 372 13.48 -19.18 44.41
C ASP A 372 14.71 -18.26 44.66
N PRO A 373 14.55 -17.13 45.43
CA PRO A 373 15.67 -16.20 45.69
C PRO A 373 16.89 -16.87 46.32
N ALA A 374 16.69 -17.96 47.07
CA ALA A 374 17.75 -18.69 47.71
C ALA A 374 18.70 -19.43 46.75
N LEU A 375 18.20 -19.78 45.55
CA LEU A 375 19.00 -20.40 44.48
C LEU A 375 19.84 -19.40 43.67
N LEU A 376 19.47 -18.13 43.70
CA LEU A 376 20.13 -17.06 42.93
C LEU A 376 21.28 -16.42 43.72
N LEU A 377 21.41 -16.69 45.04
CA LEU A 377 22.45 -16.16 45.93
C LEU A 377 23.57 -17.17 46.22
N ARG A 378 23.45 -18.39 45.69
CA ARG A 378 24.51 -19.41 45.69
C ARG A 378 25.34 -19.25 44.41
#